data_115a4ed4982f9734c5c94dee685cc95f
#
_entry.id   115a4ed4982f9734c5c94dee685cc95f
#
_cell.length_a   1.000
_cell.length_b   1.000
_cell.length_c   1.000
_cell.angle_alpha   90.00
_cell.angle_beta   90.00
_cell.angle_gamma   90.00
#
_symmetry.space_group_name_H-M   'P 1'
#
loop_
_entity.id
_entity.type
_entity.pdbx_description
1 polymer ?
#
loop_
_entity_poly.entity_id
_entity_poly.type
_entity_poly.pdbx_seq_one_letter_code
_entity_poly.pdbx_strand_id
1 'polypeptide(L)'
;MSTRRFFNLAVWLLGFVLVAGLGTAVGQQAAPTETKGVTITPLQNAIDLGPEIEGAQGRAFRMRLVTWAPGGVFGLHSHKDPATRPGFFYVLSGTLTSHMSGVAKEYRPGDSWSENKETTHHWVENKGTIPAVGIAVDIFKQQ
;
A
#
# COMPACT_ATOMS: atom_id res chain seq x y z
N MET A 1 50.84 3.90 71.97
CA MET A 1 50.20 2.79 71.23
C MET A 1 49.20 3.42 70.25
N SER A 2 49.58 3.43 68.97
CA SER A 2 48.82 4.06 67.91
C SER A 2 48.39 2.99 66.89
N THR A 3 47.11 2.75 66.77
CA THR A 3 46.53 1.85 65.79
C THR A 3 46.13 2.66 64.56
N ARG A 4 46.86 2.54 63.46
CA ARG A 4 46.53 3.08 62.13
C ARG A 4 45.45 2.22 61.51
N ARG A 5 44.27 2.80 61.27
CA ARG A 5 43.22 2.21 60.45
C ARG A 5 43.53 2.51 59.01
N PHE A 6 43.76 1.47 58.20
CA PHE A 6 43.82 1.56 56.74
C PHE A 6 42.40 1.63 56.19
N PHE A 7 42.08 2.73 55.54
CA PHE A 7 40.88 2.90 54.71
C PHE A 7 41.17 2.28 53.34
N ASN A 8 40.51 1.16 53.04
CA ASN A 8 40.48 0.59 51.71
C ASN A 8 39.42 1.32 50.88
N LEU A 9 39.90 2.16 49.93
CA LEU A 9 39.06 2.80 48.94
C LEU A 9 38.80 1.81 47.81
N ALA A 10 37.61 1.18 47.81
CA ALA A 10 37.17 0.35 46.71
C ALA A 10 36.65 1.27 45.59
N VAL A 11 37.46 1.41 44.53
CA VAL A 11 37.04 2.12 43.32
C VAL A 11 36.14 1.17 42.52
N TRP A 12 34.84 1.48 42.50
CA TRP A 12 33.89 0.83 41.59
C TRP A 12 34.02 1.49 40.22
N LEU A 13 34.69 0.81 39.29
CA LEU A 13 34.66 1.12 37.87
C LEU A 13 33.29 0.65 37.30
N LEU A 14 32.35 1.60 37.17
CA LEU A 14 31.13 1.38 36.40
C LEU A 14 31.49 1.37 34.90
N GLY A 15 31.64 0.18 34.36
CA GLY A 15 31.75 0.00 32.92
C GLY A 15 30.41 0.31 32.27
N PHE A 16 30.31 1.46 31.62
CA PHE A 16 29.21 1.75 30.68
C PHE A 16 29.42 0.90 29.42
N VAL A 17 28.67 -0.18 29.29
CA VAL A 17 28.53 -0.90 28.02
C VAL A 17 27.61 -0.07 27.12
N LEU A 18 28.18 0.66 26.19
CA LEU A 18 27.47 1.29 25.08
C LEU A 18 27.02 0.17 24.14
N VAL A 19 25.79 -0.33 24.31
CA VAL A 19 25.15 -1.16 23.30
C VAL A 19 24.77 -0.22 22.17
N ALA A 20 25.65 -0.09 21.15
CA ALA A 20 25.28 0.49 19.87
C ALA A 20 24.25 -0.43 19.24
N GLY A 21 22.98 -0.11 19.43
CA GLY A 21 21.88 -0.73 18.70
C GLY A 21 22.10 -0.44 17.22
N LEU A 22 22.55 -1.45 16.47
CA LEU A 22 22.45 -1.46 15.02
C LEU A 22 20.96 -1.54 14.68
N GLY A 23 20.29 -0.40 14.73
CA GLY A 23 18.99 -0.23 14.13
C GLY A 23 19.17 -0.47 12.64
N THR A 24 18.77 -1.65 12.14
CA THR A 24 18.57 -1.84 10.72
C THR A 24 17.52 -0.82 10.31
N ALA A 25 17.95 0.29 9.71
CA ALA A 25 17.06 1.15 8.97
C ALA A 25 16.45 0.25 7.89
N VAL A 26 15.22 -0.21 8.10
CA VAL A 26 14.42 -0.82 7.05
C VAL A 26 14.21 0.32 6.08
N GLY A 27 15.08 0.40 5.06
CA GLY A 27 15.01 1.40 4.02
C GLY A 27 13.60 1.36 3.44
N GLN A 28 12.90 2.48 3.52
CA GLN A 28 11.59 2.62 2.89
C GLN A 28 11.79 2.35 1.41
N GLN A 29 11.24 1.23 0.91
CA GLN A 29 11.37 0.85 -0.49
C GLN A 29 10.81 1.99 -1.33
N ALA A 30 11.61 2.52 -2.26
CA ALA A 30 11.14 3.55 -3.18
C ALA A 30 9.91 3.02 -3.95
N ALA A 31 8.86 3.82 -4.00
CA ALA A 31 7.64 3.43 -4.69
C ALA A 31 7.91 3.22 -6.18
N PRO A 32 7.58 2.05 -6.75
CA PRO A 32 7.73 1.79 -8.17
C PRO A 32 6.79 2.70 -8.98
N THR A 33 7.31 3.35 -10.01
CA THR A 33 6.53 4.24 -10.88
C THR A 33 5.93 3.50 -12.08
N GLU A 34 6.48 2.35 -12.44
CA GLU A 34 6.03 1.55 -13.57
C GLU A 34 5.12 0.40 -13.14
N THR A 35 4.06 0.17 -13.92
CA THR A 35 3.21 -1.01 -13.78
C THR A 35 3.80 -2.15 -14.59
N LYS A 36 3.99 -3.31 -13.95
CA LYS A 36 4.50 -4.54 -14.59
C LYS A 36 3.82 -5.78 -14.05
N GLY A 37 3.64 -6.79 -14.90
CA GLY A 37 3.01 -8.05 -14.51
C GLY A 37 1.56 -7.90 -14.06
N VAL A 38 0.86 -6.85 -14.54
CA VAL A 38 -0.56 -6.57 -14.25
C VAL A 38 -1.35 -6.56 -15.54
N THR A 39 -2.46 -7.28 -15.56
CA THR A 39 -3.43 -7.31 -16.66
C THR A 39 -4.76 -6.76 -16.18
N ILE A 40 -5.38 -5.88 -16.98
CA ILE A 40 -6.69 -5.29 -16.69
C ILE A 40 -7.64 -5.70 -17.81
N THR A 41 -8.73 -6.38 -17.46
CA THR A 41 -9.75 -6.85 -18.40
C THR A 41 -11.10 -6.24 -18.03
N PRO A 42 -11.74 -5.47 -18.93
CA PRO A 42 -13.12 -5.04 -18.74
C PRO A 42 -14.05 -6.26 -18.57
N LEU A 43 -14.90 -6.25 -17.57
CA LEU A 43 -15.90 -7.30 -17.36
C LEU A 43 -17.20 -7.01 -18.10
N GLN A 44 -17.50 -5.74 -18.29
CA GLN A 44 -18.67 -5.23 -19.02
C GLN A 44 -18.31 -3.93 -19.73
N ASN A 45 -19.14 -3.52 -20.70
CA ASN A 45 -19.10 -2.16 -21.23
C ASN A 45 -19.37 -1.16 -20.10
N ALA A 46 -18.71 -0.02 -20.15
CA ALA A 46 -18.99 1.05 -19.21
C ALA A 46 -20.42 1.58 -19.42
N ILE A 47 -21.09 1.90 -18.32
CA ILE A 47 -22.44 2.48 -18.33
C ILE A 47 -22.28 4.00 -18.26
N ASP A 48 -22.81 4.73 -19.26
CA ASP A 48 -22.92 6.20 -19.19
C ASP A 48 -23.92 6.57 -18.09
N LEU A 49 -23.46 7.37 -17.15
CA LEU A 49 -24.29 7.78 -16.01
C LEU A 49 -25.13 9.03 -16.29
N GLY A 50 -24.82 9.77 -17.37
CA GLY A 50 -25.57 10.99 -17.69
C GLY A 50 -27.07 10.81 -17.85
N PRO A 51 -27.54 9.75 -18.57
CA PRO A 51 -28.97 9.43 -18.67
C PRO A 51 -29.59 8.88 -17.39
N GLU A 52 -28.78 8.25 -16.53
CA GLU A 52 -29.24 7.53 -15.35
C GLU A 52 -29.31 8.40 -14.09
N ILE A 53 -28.41 9.40 -14.00
CA ILE A 53 -28.24 10.21 -12.77
C ILE A 53 -28.09 11.66 -13.15
N GLU A 54 -28.98 12.53 -12.64
CA GLU A 54 -28.90 13.97 -12.81
C GLU A 54 -27.57 14.50 -12.28
N GLY A 55 -26.88 15.33 -13.07
CA GLY A 55 -25.57 15.91 -12.73
C GLY A 55 -24.38 14.98 -12.98
N ALA A 56 -24.59 13.77 -13.51
CA ALA A 56 -23.52 12.81 -13.80
C ALA A 56 -23.06 12.82 -15.28
N GLN A 57 -23.40 13.85 -16.04
CA GLN A 57 -23.01 13.98 -17.44
C GLN A 57 -21.49 13.87 -17.63
N GLY A 58 -21.06 13.08 -18.61
CA GLY A 58 -19.65 12.81 -18.90
C GLY A 58 -18.98 11.92 -17.85
N ARG A 59 -19.73 11.22 -17.05
CA ARG A 59 -19.29 10.18 -16.13
C ARG A 59 -19.78 8.82 -16.57
N ALA A 60 -18.94 7.81 -16.39
CA ALA A 60 -19.33 6.42 -16.62
C ALA A 60 -18.89 5.53 -15.47
N PHE A 61 -19.67 4.49 -15.27
CA PHE A 61 -19.42 3.44 -14.29
C PHE A 61 -18.87 2.20 -15.01
N ARG A 62 -17.86 1.57 -14.43
CA ARG A 62 -17.27 0.35 -14.99
C ARG A 62 -16.82 -0.64 -13.93
N MET A 63 -16.69 -1.88 -14.37
CA MET A 63 -16.15 -2.98 -13.60
C MET A 63 -15.07 -3.69 -14.40
N ARG A 64 -13.93 -4.00 -13.77
CA ARG A 64 -12.76 -4.61 -14.40
C ARG A 64 -12.21 -5.71 -13.52
N LEU A 65 -11.78 -6.79 -14.15
CA LEU A 65 -10.90 -7.76 -13.52
C LEU A 65 -9.47 -7.28 -13.61
N VAL A 66 -8.75 -7.31 -12.50
CA VAL A 66 -7.33 -6.96 -12.44
C VAL A 66 -6.57 -8.16 -11.90
N THR A 67 -5.55 -8.57 -12.63
CA THR A 67 -4.72 -9.73 -12.29
C THR A 67 -3.27 -9.30 -12.14
N TRP A 68 -2.66 -9.62 -11.01
CA TRP A 68 -1.22 -9.48 -10.77
C TRP A 68 -0.55 -10.85 -10.89
N ALA A 69 0.40 -10.99 -11.78
CA ALA A 69 1.32 -12.14 -11.77
C ALA A 69 2.13 -12.16 -10.46
N PRO A 70 2.76 -13.29 -10.09
CA PRO A 70 3.74 -13.30 -9.02
C PRO A 70 4.82 -12.22 -9.23
N GLY A 71 5.07 -11.38 -8.22
CA GLY A 71 5.96 -10.22 -8.32
C GLY A 71 5.42 -9.06 -9.16
N GLY A 72 4.16 -9.13 -9.61
CA GLY A 72 3.50 -8.05 -10.34
C GLY A 72 3.28 -6.81 -9.47
N VAL A 73 3.40 -5.63 -10.08
CA VAL A 73 3.28 -4.33 -9.41
C VAL A 73 2.40 -3.41 -10.24
N PHE A 74 1.38 -2.86 -9.63
CA PHE A 74 0.67 -1.70 -10.15
C PHE A 74 1.37 -0.45 -9.61
N GLY A 75 2.02 0.31 -10.50
CA GLY A 75 2.90 1.42 -10.13
C GLY A 75 2.19 2.55 -9.38
N LEU A 76 3.00 3.42 -8.80
CA LEU A 76 2.54 4.57 -8.02
C LEU A 76 1.57 5.43 -8.82
N HIS A 77 0.38 5.63 -8.31
CA HIS A 77 -0.66 6.45 -8.93
C HIS A 77 -1.50 7.17 -7.87
N SER A 78 -2.36 8.07 -8.32
CA SER A 78 -3.19 8.91 -7.46
C SER A 78 -4.66 8.87 -7.91
N HIS A 79 -5.55 8.96 -6.94
CA HIS A 79 -6.98 9.13 -7.16
C HIS A 79 -7.44 10.58 -6.87
N LYS A 80 -6.51 11.52 -6.76
CA LYS A 80 -6.79 12.94 -6.45
C LYS A 80 -7.03 13.82 -7.69
N ASP A 81 -6.61 13.38 -8.86
CA ASP A 81 -6.73 14.12 -10.11
C ASP A 81 -8.19 14.18 -10.59
N PRO A 82 -8.63 15.23 -11.38
CA PRO A 82 -9.97 15.30 -11.98
C PRO A 82 -10.37 14.10 -12.84
N ALA A 83 -9.40 13.35 -13.37
CA ALA A 83 -9.63 12.05 -14.00
C ALA A 83 -9.82 10.93 -12.96
N THR A 84 -9.79 11.25 -11.68
CA THR A 84 -9.86 10.32 -10.56
C THR A 84 -11.15 9.56 -10.55
N ARG A 85 -10.99 8.32 -10.23
CA ARG A 85 -11.99 7.28 -10.31
C ARG A 85 -12.31 6.83 -8.91
N PRO A 86 -13.27 7.48 -8.23
CA PRO A 86 -13.72 6.96 -6.95
C PRO A 86 -14.33 5.57 -7.18
N GLY A 87 -13.94 4.63 -6.33
CA GLY A 87 -14.38 3.27 -6.50
C GLY A 87 -13.98 2.37 -5.34
N PHE A 88 -14.12 1.09 -5.58
CA PHE A 88 -13.74 0.04 -4.67
C PHE A 88 -12.92 -1.01 -5.38
N PHE A 89 -12.03 -1.62 -4.63
CA PHE A 89 -11.34 -2.83 -5.04
C PHE A 89 -11.72 -3.96 -4.09
N TYR A 90 -11.96 -5.15 -4.64
CA TYR A 90 -12.29 -6.36 -3.89
C TYR A 90 -11.38 -7.50 -4.33
N VAL A 91 -10.75 -8.18 -3.39
CA VAL A 91 -9.83 -9.30 -3.66
C VAL A 91 -10.61 -10.60 -3.81
N LEU A 92 -10.44 -11.26 -4.96
CA LEU A 92 -11.06 -12.56 -5.27
C LEU A 92 -10.16 -13.72 -4.89
N SER A 93 -8.86 -13.63 -5.22
CA SER A 93 -7.88 -14.70 -4.97
C SER A 93 -6.48 -14.15 -4.82
N GLY A 94 -5.58 -14.93 -4.21
CA GLY A 94 -4.22 -14.50 -3.91
C GLY A 94 -4.18 -13.47 -2.78
N THR A 95 -3.06 -12.79 -2.63
CA THR A 95 -2.85 -11.76 -1.62
C THR A 95 -2.20 -10.56 -2.26
N LEU A 96 -2.71 -9.37 -1.98
CA LEU A 96 -2.18 -8.10 -2.46
C LEU A 96 -1.66 -7.28 -1.30
N THR A 97 -0.54 -6.60 -1.48
CA THR A 97 -0.04 -5.60 -0.54
C THR A 97 -0.25 -4.22 -1.17
N SER A 98 -1.09 -3.40 -0.56
CA SER A 98 -1.25 -1.99 -0.92
C SER A 98 -0.37 -1.12 -0.03
N HIS A 99 0.34 -0.20 -0.65
CA HIS A 99 1.19 0.79 0.00
C HIS A 99 0.56 2.16 -0.16
N MET A 100 0.06 2.71 0.92
CA MET A 100 -0.63 4.00 0.94
C MET A 100 -0.03 4.89 2.03
N SER A 101 0.39 6.10 1.68
CA SER A 101 0.92 7.07 2.65
C SER A 101 2.05 6.51 3.53
N GLY A 102 2.92 5.67 2.95
CA GLY A 102 4.04 5.05 3.67
C GLY A 102 3.65 3.83 4.53
N VAL A 103 2.39 3.43 4.54
CA VAL A 103 1.91 2.24 5.25
C VAL A 103 1.62 1.12 4.26
N ALA A 104 2.19 -0.05 4.49
CA ALA A 104 1.89 -1.27 3.75
C ALA A 104 0.79 -2.06 4.48
N LYS A 105 -0.26 -2.45 3.75
CA LYS A 105 -1.33 -3.29 4.26
C LYS A 105 -1.61 -4.45 3.30
N GLU A 106 -1.69 -5.65 3.86
CA GLU A 106 -2.04 -6.85 3.14
C GLU A 106 -3.56 -7.03 3.06
N TYR A 107 -4.03 -7.46 1.89
CA TYR A 107 -5.42 -7.77 1.60
C TYR A 107 -5.53 -9.17 1.02
N ARG A 108 -6.45 -9.96 1.55
CA ARG A 108 -6.71 -11.37 1.22
C ARG A 108 -8.06 -11.54 0.55
N PRO A 109 -8.38 -12.73 0.00
CA PRO A 109 -9.70 -12.99 -0.56
C PRO A 109 -10.82 -12.64 0.41
N GLY A 110 -11.78 -11.83 -0.04
CA GLY A 110 -12.85 -11.27 0.77
C GLY A 110 -12.61 -9.85 1.29
N ASP A 111 -11.35 -9.40 1.31
CA ASP A 111 -11.04 -8.03 1.71
C ASP A 111 -11.32 -7.03 0.58
N SER A 112 -11.56 -5.78 0.98
CA SER A 112 -11.75 -4.66 0.06
C SER A 112 -11.14 -3.37 0.60
N TRP A 113 -10.92 -2.42 -0.31
CA TRP A 113 -10.58 -1.04 0.04
C TRP A 113 -11.28 -0.06 -0.88
N SER A 114 -11.45 1.17 -0.42
CA SER A 114 -11.96 2.29 -1.21
C SER A 114 -10.81 3.05 -1.87
N GLU A 115 -11.08 3.54 -3.08
CA GLU A 115 -10.22 4.45 -3.83
C GLU A 115 -10.99 5.75 -4.04
N ASN A 116 -10.49 6.85 -3.51
CA ASN A 116 -11.15 8.15 -3.58
C ASN A 116 -10.12 9.28 -3.56
N LYS A 117 -10.57 10.54 -3.50
CA LYS A 117 -9.68 11.70 -3.49
C LYS A 117 -8.69 11.73 -2.32
N GLU A 118 -8.94 10.99 -1.25
CA GLU A 118 -8.04 10.86 -0.10
C GLU A 118 -6.92 9.84 -0.38
N THR A 119 -7.13 8.94 -1.34
CA THR A 119 -6.12 7.99 -1.84
C THR A 119 -5.16 8.73 -2.76
N THR A 120 -4.29 9.55 -2.20
CA THR A 120 -3.48 10.50 -2.95
C THR A 120 -2.36 9.86 -3.75
N HIS A 121 -1.63 8.93 -3.13
CA HIS A 121 -0.54 8.20 -3.77
C HIS A 121 -0.47 6.80 -3.18
N HIS A 122 -0.71 5.82 -4.01
CA HIS A 122 -0.56 4.43 -3.62
C HIS A 122 -0.04 3.56 -4.77
N TRP A 123 0.46 2.40 -4.42
CA TRP A 123 0.85 1.35 -5.35
C TRP A 123 0.52 -0.01 -4.74
N VAL A 124 0.34 -1.02 -5.58
CA VAL A 124 -0.12 -2.34 -5.15
C VAL A 124 0.75 -3.43 -5.76
N GLU A 125 1.15 -4.40 -4.97
CA GLU A 125 1.98 -5.51 -5.42
C GLU A 125 1.45 -6.87 -4.99
N ASN A 126 1.81 -7.88 -5.76
CA ASN A 126 1.66 -9.29 -5.41
C ASN A 126 3.03 -9.85 -4.98
N LYS A 127 3.24 -9.99 -3.68
CA LYS A 127 4.45 -10.63 -3.11
C LYS A 127 4.38 -12.15 -3.09
N GLY A 128 3.23 -12.72 -3.43
CA GLY A 128 3.00 -14.15 -3.41
C GLY A 128 3.62 -14.87 -4.61
N THR A 129 3.52 -16.19 -4.58
CA THR A 129 4.03 -17.10 -5.61
C THR A 129 2.96 -17.55 -6.60
N ILE A 130 1.71 -17.15 -6.39
CA ILE A 130 0.57 -17.41 -7.27
C ILE A 130 -0.03 -16.09 -7.74
N PRO A 131 -0.75 -16.05 -8.87
CA PRO A 131 -1.47 -14.86 -9.29
C PRO A 131 -2.45 -14.37 -8.22
N ALA A 132 -2.54 -13.05 -8.07
CA ALA A 132 -3.58 -12.40 -7.27
C ALA A 132 -4.59 -11.72 -8.21
N VAL A 133 -5.87 -11.84 -7.90
CA VAL A 133 -6.96 -11.37 -8.75
C VAL A 133 -7.95 -10.59 -7.91
N GLY A 134 -8.44 -9.49 -8.45
CA GLY A 134 -9.52 -8.74 -7.82
C GLY A 134 -10.38 -8.00 -8.84
N ILE A 135 -11.44 -7.42 -8.33
CA ILE A 135 -12.39 -6.60 -9.10
C ILE A 135 -12.21 -5.15 -8.68
N ALA A 136 -11.98 -4.29 -9.67
CA ALA A 136 -12.07 -2.83 -9.55
C ALA A 136 -13.41 -2.36 -10.09
N VAL A 137 -14.11 -1.57 -9.27
CA VAL A 137 -15.38 -0.93 -9.64
C VAL A 137 -15.20 0.56 -9.44
N ASP A 138 -15.32 1.36 -10.49
CA ASP A 138 -15.06 2.79 -10.41
C ASP A 138 -15.99 3.63 -11.31
N ILE A 139 -16.10 4.91 -10.96
CA ILE A 139 -16.71 5.94 -11.79
C ILE A 139 -15.57 6.79 -12.37
N PHE A 140 -15.56 6.98 -13.67
CA PHE A 140 -14.54 7.76 -14.35
C PHE A 140 -15.14 8.83 -15.27
N LYS A 141 -14.36 9.86 -15.60
CA LYS A 141 -14.73 10.86 -16.59
C LYS A 141 -14.53 10.27 -18.00
N GLN A 142 -15.57 10.31 -18.82
CA GLN A 142 -15.45 9.99 -20.25
C GLN A 142 -14.65 11.09 -20.96
N GLN A 143 -13.82 10.69 -21.91
CA GLN A 143 -13.06 11.63 -22.76
C GLN A 143 -13.89 12.04 -23.96
#